data_bc3436c5ca5e633e59ca6e8dbaf0c586
#
_entry.id   bc3436c5ca5e633e59ca6e8dbaf0c586
#
_cell.length_a   1.000
_cell.length_b   1.000
_cell.length_c   1.000
_cell.angle_alpha   90.00
_cell.angle_beta   90.00
_cell.angle_gamma   90.00
#
_symmetry.space_group_name_H-M   'P 1'
#
loop_
_entity.id
_entity.type
_entity.pdbx_description
1 polymer ?
#
loop_
_entity_poly.entity_id
_entity_poly.type
_entity_poly.pdbx_seq_one_letter_code
_entity_poly.pdbx_strand_id
1 'polypeptide(L)'
;MPFPVRNETKELNANARHSAGGSFIQLPGGITHYEAGGNKSGDLVVLAHGFSVPYFIYDPTFEFLSRSGFRVIRYDLFGRGYSDRPQATYDIDFFVAQLADLLDALRVSSPVSLVGLSMGGPIASTFTVRYPERIRKLTLIDPAGAKPIATSLLLRAAKLPQVAETVLRLVGSDFMIKSIADDFFDPALVAHFQSRYKIQMQYKGFMNAILSTIRNGMLNSFLDVYQQLGVMETPVLLFWGRNDHTVPFAHSALVCAAIPQVEFHAIEGCGHLPHYEKPEQVNP
;
A
#
# COMPACT_ATOMS: atom_id res chain seq x y z
N MET A 1 -21.83 -13.44 4.66
CA MET A 1 -22.24 -12.02 4.70
C MET A 1 -21.19 -11.25 5.50
N PRO A 2 -20.81 -10.02 5.13
CA PRO A 2 -19.92 -9.22 5.94
C PRO A 2 -20.56 -9.00 7.32
N PHE A 3 -19.74 -9.09 8.38
CA PHE A 3 -20.22 -8.84 9.74
C PHE A 3 -20.28 -7.32 10.01
N PRO A 4 -21.27 -6.81 10.76
CA PRO A 4 -21.37 -5.39 11.07
C PRO A 4 -20.25 -4.97 12.04
N VAL A 5 -19.56 -3.87 11.72
CA VAL A 5 -18.52 -3.26 12.55
C VAL A 5 -19.02 -1.93 13.12
N ARG A 6 -18.77 -1.69 14.41
CA ARG A 6 -19.35 -0.55 15.17
C ARG A 6 -19.13 0.81 14.49
N ASN A 7 -17.95 1.04 13.91
CA ASN A 7 -17.57 2.33 13.34
C ASN A 7 -17.82 2.44 11.82
N GLU A 8 -18.27 1.35 11.18
CA GLU A 8 -18.59 1.34 9.74
C GLU A 8 -20.05 1.75 9.51
N THR A 9 -20.31 3.04 9.58
CA THR A 9 -21.68 3.61 9.55
C THR A 9 -22.06 4.16 8.18
N LYS A 10 -21.11 4.32 7.25
CA LYS A 10 -21.30 4.96 5.94
C LYS A 10 -21.30 3.95 4.80
N GLU A 11 -22.18 4.18 3.82
CA GLU A 11 -22.13 3.46 2.53
C GLU A 11 -21.18 4.19 1.57
N LEU A 12 -20.37 3.41 0.84
CA LEU A 12 -19.56 3.94 -0.25
C LEU A 12 -20.42 4.02 -1.53
N ASN A 13 -21.18 5.08 -1.63
CA ASN A 13 -22.11 5.35 -2.74
C ASN A 13 -21.59 6.47 -3.66
N ALA A 14 -22.35 6.81 -4.69
CA ALA A 14 -22.00 7.86 -5.65
C ALA A 14 -21.76 9.23 -4.97
N ASN A 15 -22.55 9.59 -3.96
CA ASN A 15 -22.37 10.86 -3.23
C ASN A 15 -21.06 10.88 -2.44
N ALA A 16 -20.71 9.78 -1.77
CA ALA A 16 -19.45 9.64 -1.04
C ALA A 16 -18.26 9.79 -1.99
N ARG A 17 -18.32 9.17 -3.18
CA ARG A 17 -17.29 9.29 -4.21
C ARG A 17 -17.20 10.69 -4.79
N HIS A 18 -18.33 11.33 -5.07
CA HIS A 18 -18.34 12.71 -5.56
C HIS A 18 -17.63 13.67 -4.59
N SER A 19 -17.77 13.45 -3.29
CA SER A 19 -17.17 14.28 -2.24
C SER A 19 -15.70 13.94 -1.96
N ALA A 20 -15.19 12.82 -2.46
CA ALA A 20 -13.84 12.34 -2.17
C ALA A 20 -12.74 13.07 -2.95
N GLY A 21 -13.09 13.68 -4.08
CA GLY A 21 -12.10 14.17 -5.07
C GLY A 21 -11.51 13.03 -5.89
N GLY A 22 -10.43 13.31 -6.63
CA GLY A 22 -9.79 12.30 -7.48
C GLY A 22 -10.67 11.86 -8.65
N SER A 23 -10.42 10.64 -9.11
CA SER A 23 -11.12 10.02 -10.24
C SER A 23 -11.53 8.58 -9.89
N PHE A 24 -12.53 8.07 -10.60
CA PHE A 24 -13.06 6.72 -10.41
C PHE A 24 -13.11 6.00 -11.73
N ILE A 25 -12.72 4.73 -11.74
CA ILE A 25 -12.74 3.88 -12.93
C ILE A 25 -13.30 2.51 -12.58
N GLN A 26 -14.20 2.01 -13.45
CA GLN A 26 -14.73 0.66 -13.31
C GLN A 26 -13.70 -0.34 -13.83
N LEU A 27 -13.30 -1.28 -12.98
CA LEU A 27 -12.47 -2.43 -13.31
C LEU A 27 -13.29 -3.72 -13.15
N PRO A 28 -12.81 -4.88 -13.63
CA PRO A 28 -13.48 -6.16 -13.43
C PRO A 28 -13.77 -6.50 -11.96
N GLY A 29 -12.85 -6.17 -11.06
CA GLY A 29 -12.98 -6.39 -9.61
C GLY A 29 -13.84 -5.36 -8.87
N GLY A 30 -14.22 -4.23 -9.49
CA GLY A 30 -14.99 -3.16 -8.87
C GLY A 30 -14.52 -1.77 -9.27
N ILE A 31 -15.09 -0.73 -8.66
CA ILE A 31 -14.66 0.67 -8.90
C ILE A 31 -13.36 0.94 -8.14
N THR A 32 -12.35 1.41 -8.85
CA THR A 32 -11.08 1.87 -8.25
C THR A 32 -11.04 3.39 -8.22
N HIS A 33 -10.71 3.94 -7.05
CA HIS A 33 -10.40 5.34 -6.83
C HIS A 33 -8.93 5.60 -7.12
N TYR A 34 -8.64 6.62 -7.91
CA TYR A 34 -7.28 7.00 -8.25
C TYR A 34 -7.15 8.51 -8.44
N GLU A 35 -5.93 8.99 -8.41
CA GLU A 35 -5.60 10.37 -8.76
C GLU A 35 -4.45 10.37 -9.76
N ALA A 36 -4.57 11.23 -10.79
CA ALA A 36 -3.55 11.43 -11.79
C ALA A 36 -3.11 12.90 -11.77
N GLY A 37 -1.79 13.12 -11.78
CA GLY A 37 -1.20 14.46 -11.75
C GLY A 37 0.04 14.58 -12.61
N GLY A 38 0.59 15.80 -12.61
CA GLY A 38 1.84 16.12 -13.29
C GLY A 38 1.75 16.28 -14.81
N ASN A 39 2.87 16.12 -15.47
CA ASN A 39 3.00 16.31 -16.92
C ASN A 39 2.43 15.10 -17.69
N LYS A 40 1.38 15.28 -18.46
CA LYS A 40 0.74 14.20 -19.24
C LYS A 40 1.69 13.49 -20.22
N SER A 41 2.74 14.17 -20.68
CA SER A 41 3.76 13.62 -21.58
C SER A 41 5.01 13.12 -20.85
N GLY A 42 5.07 13.25 -19.53
CA GLY A 42 6.18 12.78 -18.72
C GLY A 42 6.15 11.27 -18.53
N ASP A 43 7.29 10.74 -18.09
CA ASP A 43 7.40 9.33 -17.70
C ASP A 43 6.41 9.01 -16.57
N LEU A 44 5.69 7.91 -16.71
CA LEU A 44 4.66 7.54 -15.75
C LEU A 44 5.25 6.86 -14.51
N VAL A 45 4.91 7.41 -13.35
CA VAL A 45 5.16 6.81 -12.04
C VAL A 45 3.83 6.36 -11.42
N VAL A 46 3.75 5.12 -10.96
CA VAL A 46 2.57 4.56 -10.31
C VAL A 46 2.89 4.24 -8.86
N LEU A 47 2.05 4.70 -7.93
CA LEU A 47 2.27 4.59 -6.49
C LEU A 47 1.26 3.62 -5.87
N ALA A 48 1.75 2.48 -5.36
CA ALA A 48 0.98 1.43 -4.71
C ALA A 48 1.19 1.49 -3.18
N HIS A 49 0.15 1.85 -2.45
CA HIS A 49 0.20 2.03 -1.00
C HIS A 49 0.22 0.72 -0.20
N GLY A 50 0.38 0.84 1.13
CA GLY A 50 0.52 -0.27 2.06
C GLY A 50 -0.79 -0.93 2.51
N PHE A 51 -0.73 -1.57 3.69
CA PHE A 51 -1.75 -2.48 4.21
C PHE A 51 -3.14 -1.85 4.39
N SER A 52 -3.22 -0.67 5.00
CA SER A 52 -4.52 -0.11 5.44
C SER A 52 -4.74 1.35 5.08
N VAL A 53 -3.67 2.15 4.99
CA VAL A 53 -3.77 3.59 4.71
C VAL A 53 -3.88 3.80 3.20
N PRO A 54 -4.89 4.59 2.73
CA PRO A 54 -5.09 4.80 1.30
C PRO A 54 -4.04 5.72 0.67
N TYR A 55 -4.21 6.03 -0.60
CA TYR A 55 -3.22 6.69 -1.45
C TYR A 55 -2.71 8.04 -0.91
N PHE A 56 -3.43 8.70 -0.01
CA PHE A 56 -2.98 9.98 0.55
C PHE A 56 -1.65 9.87 1.33
N ILE A 57 -1.25 8.67 1.68
CA ILE A 57 0.07 8.39 2.27
C ILE A 57 1.20 8.88 1.38
N TYR A 58 0.93 9.03 0.09
CA TYR A 58 1.87 9.52 -0.91
C TYR A 58 1.75 11.01 -1.22
N ASP A 59 1.02 11.83 -0.42
CA ASP A 59 0.84 13.25 -0.75
C ASP A 59 2.16 13.98 -1.04
N PRO A 60 3.22 13.90 -0.22
CA PRO A 60 4.47 14.60 -0.49
C PRO A 60 5.17 14.10 -1.77
N THR A 61 5.15 12.79 -2.00
CA THR A 61 5.76 12.16 -3.18
C THR A 61 4.98 12.50 -4.45
N PHE A 62 3.65 12.44 -4.39
CA PHE A 62 2.79 12.79 -5.52
C PHE A 62 2.97 14.24 -5.96
N GLU A 63 3.01 15.16 -5.00
CA GLU A 63 3.25 16.58 -5.28
C GLU A 63 4.64 16.84 -5.87
N PHE A 64 5.67 16.25 -5.26
CA PHE A 64 7.05 16.43 -5.72
C PHE A 64 7.21 15.91 -7.16
N LEU A 65 6.85 14.67 -7.44
CA LEU A 65 6.99 14.06 -8.76
C LEU A 65 6.15 14.79 -9.82
N SER A 66 4.93 15.23 -9.46
CA SER A 66 4.08 16.01 -10.37
C SER A 66 4.71 17.35 -10.77
N ARG A 67 5.43 18.01 -9.84
CA ARG A 67 6.15 19.27 -10.12
C ARG A 67 7.48 19.03 -10.84
N SER A 68 8.06 17.84 -10.71
CA SER A 68 9.34 17.44 -11.32
C SER A 68 9.21 16.94 -12.77
N GLY A 69 8.03 17.09 -13.38
CA GLY A 69 7.82 16.78 -14.79
C GLY A 69 7.35 15.35 -15.07
N PHE A 70 7.16 14.52 -14.07
CA PHE A 70 6.58 13.18 -14.23
C PHE A 70 5.07 13.24 -14.42
N ARG A 71 4.53 12.24 -15.09
CA ARG A 71 3.12 11.87 -14.97
C ARG A 71 3.00 10.92 -13.78
N VAL A 72 2.09 11.18 -12.86
CA VAL A 72 1.98 10.38 -11.64
C VAL A 72 0.55 9.84 -11.50
N ILE A 73 0.44 8.57 -11.13
CA ILE A 73 -0.83 7.94 -10.76
C ILE A 73 -0.65 7.33 -9.38
N ARG A 74 -1.60 7.63 -8.48
CA ARG A 74 -1.77 6.93 -7.19
C ARG A 74 -3.18 6.41 -7.09
N TYR A 75 -3.38 5.26 -6.46
CA TYR A 75 -4.70 4.63 -6.39
C TYR A 75 -4.93 3.97 -5.05
N ASP A 76 -6.19 3.84 -4.68
CA ASP A 76 -6.60 3.08 -3.50
C ASP A 76 -6.75 1.59 -3.86
N LEU A 77 -6.05 0.73 -3.14
CA LEU A 77 -6.26 -0.72 -3.23
C LEU A 77 -7.72 -1.06 -2.91
N PHE A 78 -8.27 -2.09 -3.51
CA PHE A 78 -9.59 -2.59 -3.14
C PHE A 78 -9.68 -2.82 -1.63
N GLY A 79 -10.81 -2.45 -1.04
CA GLY A 79 -11.01 -2.49 0.41
C GLY A 79 -10.50 -1.27 1.18
N ARG A 80 -9.81 -0.32 0.54
CA ARG A 80 -9.21 0.88 1.15
C ARG A 80 -9.73 2.15 0.48
N GLY A 81 -9.55 3.27 1.17
CA GLY A 81 -9.92 4.58 0.66
C GLY A 81 -11.35 4.62 0.14
N TYR A 82 -11.50 5.07 -1.09
CA TYR A 82 -12.79 5.14 -1.79
C TYR A 82 -12.91 4.11 -2.94
N SER A 83 -11.97 3.17 -3.06
CA SER A 83 -12.13 1.99 -3.91
C SER A 83 -13.17 1.04 -3.35
N ASP A 84 -13.79 0.24 -4.21
CA ASP A 84 -14.78 -0.76 -3.80
C ASP A 84 -14.22 -1.78 -2.79
N ARG A 85 -15.14 -2.39 -2.07
CA ARG A 85 -14.89 -3.46 -1.10
C ARG A 85 -15.61 -4.73 -1.53
N PRO A 86 -15.22 -5.33 -2.68
CA PRO A 86 -15.88 -6.52 -3.19
C PRO A 86 -15.74 -7.69 -2.21
N GLN A 87 -16.69 -8.61 -2.25
CA GLN A 87 -16.58 -9.88 -1.54
C GLN A 87 -15.63 -10.78 -2.34
N ALA A 88 -14.35 -10.72 -2.04
CA ALA A 88 -13.28 -11.41 -2.74
C ALA A 88 -12.23 -11.96 -1.77
N THR A 89 -11.34 -12.79 -2.26
CA THR A 89 -10.12 -13.18 -1.59
C THR A 89 -9.10 -12.08 -1.80
N TYR A 90 -8.73 -11.38 -0.73
CA TYR A 90 -7.77 -10.28 -0.78
C TYR A 90 -6.34 -10.80 -0.63
N ASP A 91 -5.88 -11.51 -1.65
CA ASP A 91 -4.54 -12.07 -1.77
C ASP A 91 -3.68 -11.27 -2.77
N ILE A 92 -2.47 -11.77 -3.02
CA ILE A 92 -1.52 -11.13 -3.93
C ILE A 92 -2.07 -11.07 -5.36
N ASP A 93 -2.77 -12.12 -5.81
CA ASP A 93 -3.31 -12.19 -7.16
C ASP A 93 -4.39 -11.14 -7.39
N PHE A 94 -5.24 -10.93 -6.39
CA PHE A 94 -6.31 -9.94 -6.44
C PHE A 94 -5.76 -8.51 -6.54
N PHE A 95 -4.73 -8.17 -5.77
CA PHE A 95 -4.12 -6.83 -5.83
C PHE A 95 -3.28 -6.61 -7.07
N VAL A 96 -2.55 -7.63 -7.54
CA VAL A 96 -1.79 -7.55 -8.79
C VAL A 96 -2.72 -7.41 -9.99
N ALA A 97 -3.85 -8.14 -10.00
CA ALA A 97 -4.88 -7.99 -11.02
C ALA A 97 -5.48 -6.57 -11.02
N GLN A 98 -5.77 -5.98 -9.84
CA GLN A 98 -6.26 -4.60 -9.76
C GLN A 98 -5.28 -3.61 -10.42
N LEU A 99 -3.97 -3.77 -10.20
CA LEU A 99 -2.96 -2.90 -10.81
C LEU A 99 -2.90 -3.10 -12.34
N ALA A 100 -2.93 -4.34 -12.81
CA ALA A 100 -2.95 -4.66 -14.23
C ALA A 100 -4.18 -4.05 -14.92
N ASP A 101 -5.36 -4.31 -14.38
CA ASP A 101 -6.64 -3.80 -14.88
C ASP A 101 -6.70 -2.26 -14.89
N LEU A 102 -6.12 -1.61 -13.86
CA LEU A 102 -6.04 -0.15 -13.77
C LEU A 102 -5.20 0.42 -14.92
N LEU A 103 -4.01 -0.14 -15.15
CA LEU A 103 -3.14 0.31 -16.23
C LEU A 103 -3.78 0.09 -17.60
N ASP A 104 -4.47 -1.04 -17.80
CA ASP A 104 -5.17 -1.36 -19.04
C ASP A 104 -6.35 -0.40 -19.28
N ALA A 105 -7.17 -0.17 -18.26
CA ALA A 105 -8.31 0.74 -18.35
C ALA A 105 -7.89 2.20 -18.60
N LEU A 106 -6.72 2.60 -18.08
CA LEU A 106 -6.10 3.91 -18.34
C LEU A 106 -5.30 3.94 -19.64
N ARG A 107 -5.29 2.84 -20.41
CA ARG A 107 -4.59 2.68 -21.71
C ARG A 107 -3.09 3.00 -21.60
N VAL A 108 -2.46 2.55 -20.53
CA VAL A 108 -1.02 2.68 -20.32
C VAL A 108 -0.31 1.60 -21.12
N SER A 109 0.35 1.99 -22.21
CA SER A 109 1.05 1.08 -23.12
C SER A 109 2.57 1.09 -22.96
N SER A 110 3.14 2.14 -22.37
CA SER A 110 4.59 2.25 -22.14
C SER A 110 4.96 1.69 -20.77
N PRO A 111 6.18 1.15 -20.59
CA PRO A 111 6.67 0.73 -19.29
C PRO A 111 6.67 1.88 -18.27
N VAL A 112 6.26 1.58 -17.05
CA VAL A 112 6.12 2.54 -15.95
C VAL A 112 7.20 2.38 -14.89
N SER A 113 7.49 3.45 -14.15
CA SER A 113 8.18 3.34 -12.86
C SER A 113 7.15 3.02 -11.78
N LEU A 114 7.35 1.93 -11.05
CA LEU A 114 6.42 1.46 -10.03
C LEU A 114 7.01 1.66 -8.63
N VAL A 115 6.23 2.23 -7.73
CA VAL A 115 6.62 2.44 -6.32
C VAL A 115 5.71 1.63 -5.43
N GLY A 116 6.28 0.82 -4.54
CA GLY A 116 5.55 0.01 -3.57
C GLY A 116 5.97 0.29 -2.13
N LEU A 117 5.03 0.75 -1.30
CA LEU A 117 5.23 0.98 0.14
C LEU A 117 4.72 -0.21 0.94
N SER A 118 5.49 -0.70 1.91
CA SER A 118 5.03 -1.72 2.87
C SER A 118 4.42 -2.93 2.15
N MET A 119 3.15 -3.27 2.36
CA MET A 119 2.42 -4.30 1.61
C MET A 119 2.36 -4.01 0.09
N GLY A 120 2.43 -2.75 -0.33
CA GLY A 120 2.58 -2.39 -1.74
C GLY A 120 3.90 -2.87 -2.35
N GLY A 121 4.92 -3.13 -1.53
CA GLY A 121 6.21 -3.71 -1.94
C GLY A 121 6.04 -5.09 -2.59
N PRO A 122 5.49 -6.12 -1.91
CA PRO A 122 5.16 -7.41 -2.52
C PRO A 122 4.25 -7.29 -3.75
N ILE A 123 3.25 -6.39 -3.73
CA ILE A 123 2.34 -6.17 -4.87
C ILE A 123 3.15 -5.68 -6.08
N ALA A 124 3.94 -4.64 -5.91
CA ALA A 124 4.77 -4.06 -6.96
C ALA A 124 5.83 -5.06 -7.47
N SER A 125 6.46 -5.79 -6.55
CA SER A 125 7.46 -6.82 -6.88
C SER A 125 6.86 -7.97 -7.66
N THR A 126 5.72 -8.51 -7.22
CA THR A 126 5.02 -9.59 -7.92
C THR A 126 4.54 -9.13 -9.31
N PHE A 127 4.03 -7.89 -9.41
CA PHE A 127 3.66 -7.31 -10.69
C PHE A 127 4.87 -7.23 -11.63
N THR A 128 6.02 -6.75 -11.13
CA THR A 128 7.27 -6.65 -11.90
C THR A 128 7.74 -8.00 -12.41
N VAL A 129 7.70 -9.03 -11.57
CA VAL A 129 8.08 -10.41 -11.95
C VAL A 129 7.15 -10.98 -13.02
N ARG A 130 5.84 -10.72 -12.92
CA ARG A 130 4.84 -11.25 -13.86
C ARG A 130 4.75 -10.51 -15.19
N TYR A 131 5.05 -9.21 -15.18
CA TYR A 131 4.90 -8.30 -16.33
C TYR A 131 6.16 -7.44 -16.50
N PRO A 132 7.34 -8.04 -16.69
CA PRO A 132 8.61 -7.30 -16.74
C PRO A 132 8.65 -6.25 -17.84
N GLU A 133 8.00 -6.53 -18.98
CA GLU A 133 7.90 -5.62 -20.12
C GLU A 133 7.10 -4.34 -19.81
N ARG A 134 6.30 -4.36 -18.75
CA ARG A 134 5.48 -3.20 -18.32
C ARG A 134 6.21 -2.32 -17.30
N ILE A 135 7.39 -2.72 -16.84
CA ILE A 135 8.12 -2.02 -15.76
C ILE A 135 9.45 -1.50 -16.28
N ARG A 136 9.68 -0.20 -16.09
CA ARG A 136 10.94 0.47 -16.36
C ARG A 136 11.88 0.43 -15.16
N LYS A 137 11.36 0.74 -13.97
CA LYS A 137 12.08 0.77 -12.69
C LYS A 137 11.11 0.40 -11.55
N LEU A 138 11.66 -0.19 -10.50
CA LEU A 138 10.93 -0.50 -9.28
C LEU A 138 11.55 0.26 -8.10
N THR A 139 10.72 0.95 -7.31
CA THR A 139 11.11 1.54 -6.04
C THR A 139 10.35 0.87 -4.91
N LEU A 140 11.06 0.42 -3.91
CA LEU A 140 10.52 -0.20 -2.70
C LEU A 140 10.77 0.71 -1.51
N ILE A 141 9.73 0.95 -0.71
CA ILE A 141 9.81 1.79 0.49
C ILE A 141 9.34 0.94 1.67
N ASP A 142 10.23 0.66 2.61
CA ASP A 142 9.96 -0.19 3.79
C ASP A 142 9.12 -1.43 3.44
N PRO A 143 9.52 -2.22 2.43
CA PRO A 143 8.66 -3.26 1.88
C PRO A 143 8.45 -4.40 2.88
N ALA A 144 7.20 -4.83 3.02
CA ALA A 144 6.86 -6.05 3.73
C ALA A 144 7.35 -7.29 2.95
N GLY A 145 7.29 -8.47 3.55
CA GLY A 145 7.49 -9.73 2.85
C GLY A 145 8.89 -10.33 2.92
N ALA A 146 9.91 -9.65 3.47
CA ALA A 146 11.20 -10.31 3.71
C ALA A 146 11.08 -11.44 4.76
N LYS A 147 10.21 -11.23 5.75
CA LYS A 147 9.75 -12.22 6.73
C LYS A 147 8.26 -12.02 6.97
N PRO A 148 7.56 -13.04 7.49
CA PRO A 148 6.21 -12.82 8.02
C PRO A 148 6.23 -11.69 9.05
N ILE A 149 5.29 -10.77 8.95
CA ILE A 149 5.12 -9.72 9.96
C ILE A 149 4.70 -10.38 11.25
N ALA A 150 5.47 -10.15 12.33
CA ALA A 150 5.15 -10.65 13.66
C ALA A 150 3.81 -10.06 14.12
N THR A 151 2.76 -10.86 13.99
CA THR A 151 1.42 -10.43 14.33
C THR A 151 1.24 -10.42 15.85
N SER A 152 0.71 -9.34 16.41
CA SER A 152 0.23 -9.30 17.79
C SER A 152 -0.71 -10.48 18.06
N LEU A 153 -0.90 -10.86 19.33
CA LEU A 153 -1.87 -11.91 19.72
C LEU A 153 -3.26 -11.65 19.10
N LEU A 154 -3.64 -10.38 18.96
CA LEU A 154 -4.88 -9.95 18.32
C LEU A 154 -4.93 -10.33 16.82
N LEU A 155 -3.85 -10.09 16.09
CA LEU A 155 -3.75 -10.45 14.66
C LEU A 155 -3.59 -11.98 14.48
N ARG A 156 -2.99 -12.68 15.45
CA ARG A 156 -2.97 -14.17 15.46
C ARG A 156 -4.37 -14.73 15.67
N ALA A 157 -5.15 -14.13 16.58
CA ALA A 157 -6.57 -14.47 16.77
C ALA A 157 -7.40 -14.16 15.52
N ALA A 158 -6.99 -13.20 14.68
CA ALA A 158 -7.65 -12.88 13.42
C ALA A 158 -7.65 -14.05 12.41
N LYS A 159 -6.77 -15.01 12.57
CA LYS A 159 -6.76 -16.27 11.78
C LYS A 159 -7.83 -17.27 12.22
N LEU A 160 -8.38 -17.12 13.44
CA LEU A 160 -9.44 -17.99 13.96
C LEU A 160 -10.81 -17.46 13.56
N PRO A 161 -11.63 -18.23 12.78
CA PRO A 161 -13.01 -17.84 12.46
C PRO A 161 -13.83 -17.54 13.72
N GLN A 162 -14.79 -16.63 13.64
CA GLN A 162 -15.71 -16.17 14.69
C GLN A 162 -15.06 -15.37 15.84
N VAL A 163 -13.87 -15.72 16.31
CA VAL A 163 -13.14 -14.96 17.34
C VAL A 163 -12.67 -13.63 16.75
N ALA A 164 -12.07 -13.68 15.56
CA ALA A 164 -11.58 -12.51 14.88
C ALA A 164 -12.68 -11.50 14.57
N GLU A 165 -13.80 -11.98 14.03
CA GLU A 165 -14.95 -11.12 13.73
C GLU A 165 -15.45 -10.40 14.98
N THR A 166 -15.54 -11.12 16.11
CA THR A 166 -16.01 -10.55 17.37
C THR A 166 -15.04 -9.49 17.92
N VAL A 167 -13.75 -9.79 17.92
CA VAL A 167 -12.71 -8.88 18.42
C VAL A 167 -12.61 -7.64 17.53
N LEU A 168 -12.57 -7.80 16.20
CA LEU A 168 -12.49 -6.69 15.25
C LEU A 168 -13.73 -5.79 15.29
N ARG A 169 -14.93 -6.36 15.54
CA ARG A 169 -16.15 -5.57 15.73
C ARG A 169 -16.07 -4.61 16.92
N LEU A 170 -15.44 -5.05 18.00
CA LEU A 170 -15.44 -4.32 19.26
C LEU A 170 -14.28 -3.32 19.39
N VAL A 171 -13.10 -3.71 18.95
CA VAL A 171 -11.86 -2.93 19.19
C VAL A 171 -10.99 -2.72 17.95
N GLY A 172 -11.30 -3.34 16.81
CA GLY A 172 -10.43 -3.35 15.63
C GLY A 172 -10.13 -1.96 15.09
N SER A 173 -11.15 -1.08 15.01
CA SER A 173 -10.96 0.28 14.50
C SER A 173 -10.06 1.12 15.42
N ASP A 174 -10.28 1.04 16.74
CA ASP A 174 -9.49 1.81 17.70
C ASP A 174 -8.04 1.29 17.76
N PHE A 175 -7.85 -0.02 17.64
CA PHE A 175 -6.54 -0.63 17.57
C PHE A 175 -5.78 -0.15 16.33
N MET A 176 -6.40 -0.19 15.14
CA MET A 176 -5.77 0.26 13.90
C MET A 176 -5.44 1.77 13.90
N ILE A 177 -6.31 2.60 14.49
CA ILE A 177 -6.02 4.03 14.63
C ILE A 177 -4.81 4.26 15.55
N LYS A 178 -4.72 3.52 16.65
CA LYS A 178 -3.61 3.64 17.60
C LYS A 178 -2.30 3.14 16.98
N SER A 179 -2.35 2.04 16.22
CA SER A 179 -1.15 1.48 15.60
C SER A 179 -0.49 2.38 14.53
N ILE A 180 -1.23 3.37 14.00
CA ILE A 180 -0.64 4.38 13.11
C ILE A 180 0.51 5.16 13.79
N ALA A 181 0.48 5.29 15.12
CA ALA A 181 1.57 5.97 15.84
C ALA A 181 2.90 5.22 15.71
N ASP A 182 2.87 3.90 15.57
CA ASP A 182 4.06 3.05 15.44
C ASP A 182 4.74 3.20 14.06
N ASP A 183 4.02 3.76 13.07
CA ASP A 183 4.55 4.02 11.72
C ASP A 183 5.46 5.26 11.67
N PHE A 184 5.38 6.14 12.65
CA PHE A 184 6.09 7.43 12.67
C PHE A 184 7.20 7.48 13.72
N PHE A 185 8.35 8.04 13.34
CA PHE A 185 9.38 8.47 14.25
C PHE A 185 9.03 9.84 14.85
N ASP A 186 8.47 10.76 14.04
CA ASP A 186 8.02 12.07 14.51
C ASP A 186 6.56 12.03 15.00
N PRO A 187 6.30 12.12 16.32
CA PRO A 187 4.95 12.07 16.87
C PRO A 187 4.08 13.26 16.46
N ALA A 188 4.64 14.37 15.97
CA ALA A 188 3.88 15.53 15.54
C ALA A 188 3.02 15.26 14.31
N LEU A 189 3.40 14.29 13.47
CA LEU A 189 2.66 13.90 12.26
C LEU A 189 1.46 13.00 12.55
N VAL A 190 1.46 12.29 13.67
CA VAL A 190 0.50 11.22 13.99
C VAL A 190 -0.95 11.72 14.01
N ALA A 191 -1.22 12.81 14.73
CA ALA A 191 -2.60 13.29 14.94
C ALA A 191 -3.27 13.69 13.62
N HIS A 192 -2.54 14.41 12.76
CA HIS A 192 -3.02 14.80 11.44
C HIS A 192 -3.33 13.58 10.58
N PHE A 193 -2.40 12.63 10.53
CA PHE A 193 -2.52 11.41 9.74
C PHE A 193 -3.69 10.54 10.21
N GLN A 194 -3.82 10.33 11.52
CA GLN A 194 -4.95 9.60 12.10
C GLN A 194 -6.30 10.23 11.79
N SER A 195 -6.40 11.57 11.74
CA SER A 195 -7.65 12.26 11.43
C SER A 195 -8.16 11.92 10.02
N ARG A 196 -7.27 11.86 9.04
CA ARG A 196 -7.56 11.47 7.65
C ARG A 196 -7.86 9.97 7.54
N TYR A 197 -7.11 9.14 8.24
CA TYR A 197 -7.28 7.70 8.25
C TYR A 197 -8.67 7.28 8.77
N LYS A 198 -9.15 7.92 9.84
CA LYS A 198 -10.50 7.68 10.42
C LYS A 198 -11.64 7.83 9.42
N ILE A 199 -11.50 8.70 8.43
CA ILE A 199 -12.58 8.97 7.46
C ILE A 199 -12.94 7.71 6.68
N GLN A 200 -11.95 7.02 6.12
CA GLN A 200 -12.19 5.84 5.29
C GLN A 200 -12.66 4.62 6.08
N MET A 201 -12.30 4.54 7.37
CA MET A 201 -12.71 3.43 8.25
C MET A 201 -14.21 3.44 8.57
N GLN A 202 -14.90 4.55 8.28
CA GLN A 202 -16.36 4.65 8.48
C GLN A 202 -17.15 3.97 7.36
N TYR A 203 -16.52 3.65 6.22
CA TYR A 203 -17.20 3.00 5.11
C TYR A 203 -17.28 1.49 5.32
N LYS A 204 -18.50 0.94 5.19
CA LYS A 204 -18.79 -0.49 5.37
C LYS A 204 -17.91 -1.38 4.50
N GLY A 205 -17.43 -2.47 5.10
CA GLY A 205 -16.59 -3.46 4.45
C GLY A 205 -15.08 -3.24 4.61
N PHE A 206 -14.64 -2.13 5.22
CA PHE A 206 -13.21 -1.88 5.45
C PHE A 206 -12.56 -3.00 6.29
N MET A 207 -13.11 -3.27 7.47
CA MET A 207 -12.55 -4.29 8.38
C MET A 207 -12.66 -5.70 7.81
N ASN A 208 -13.70 -5.99 7.03
CA ASN A 208 -13.81 -7.27 6.31
C ASN A 208 -12.70 -7.44 5.27
N ALA A 209 -12.37 -6.39 4.51
CA ALA A 209 -11.26 -6.39 3.57
C ALA A 209 -9.92 -6.55 4.28
N ILE A 210 -9.70 -5.86 5.40
CA ILE A 210 -8.49 -6.01 6.25
C ILE A 210 -8.35 -7.45 6.73
N LEU A 211 -9.42 -8.02 7.27
CA LEU A 211 -9.41 -9.40 7.76
C LEU A 211 -9.13 -10.41 6.65
N SER A 212 -9.76 -10.23 5.48
CA SER A 212 -9.48 -11.06 4.30
C SER A 212 -8.02 -10.96 3.87
N THR A 213 -7.44 -9.76 3.85
CA THR A 213 -6.01 -9.52 3.55
C THR A 213 -5.09 -10.29 4.50
N ILE A 214 -5.37 -10.27 5.82
CA ILE A 214 -4.58 -11.00 6.82
C ILE A 214 -4.69 -12.52 6.62
N ARG A 215 -5.89 -13.02 6.38
CA ARG A 215 -6.17 -14.45 6.22
C ARG A 215 -5.59 -15.04 4.95
N ASN A 216 -5.50 -14.25 3.89
CA ASN A 216 -5.05 -14.70 2.58
C ASN A 216 -3.57 -14.40 2.28
N GLY A 217 -2.76 -14.33 3.33
CA GLY A 217 -1.31 -14.45 3.21
C GLY A 217 -0.55 -13.16 2.90
N MET A 218 -1.21 -12.00 2.83
CA MET A 218 -0.53 -10.74 2.50
C MET A 218 0.49 -10.27 3.57
N LEU A 219 0.47 -10.85 4.77
CA LEU A 219 1.46 -10.62 5.84
C LEU A 219 2.49 -11.76 5.95
N ASN A 220 2.50 -12.70 5.02
CA ASN A 220 3.48 -13.79 4.96
C ASN A 220 4.80 -13.32 4.31
N SER A 221 5.73 -14.25 4.13
CA SER A 221 6.96 -14.00 3.37
C SER A 221 6.68 -14.01 1.87
N PHE A 222 7.33 -13.07 1.16
CA PHE A 222 7.45 -12.96 -0.29
C PHE A 222 8.93 -12.91 -0.70
N LEU A 223 9.79 -13.53 0.11
CA LEU A 223 11.22 -13.51 -0.13
C LEU A 223 11.59 -14.17 -1.46
N ASP A 224 10.84 -15.19 -1.86
CA ASP A 224 10.95 -15.84 -3.17
C ASP A 224 10.69 -14.88 -4.34
N VAL A 225 9.76 -13.95 -4.21
CA VAL A 225 9.51 -12.91 -5.22
C VAL A 225 10.70 -11.94 -5.29
N TYR A 226 11.26 -11.53 -4.15
CA TYR A 226 12.47 -10.71 -4.12
C TYR A 226 13.67 -11.43 -4.74
N GLN A 227 13.82 -12.73 -4.51
CA GLN A 227 14.87 -13.55 -5.16
C GLN A 227 14.68 -13.61 -6.69
N GLN A 228 13.44 -13.70 -7.18
CA GLN A 228 13.14 -13.63 -8.61
C GLN A 228 13.51 -12.25 -9.19
N LEU A 229 13.25 -11.15 -8.48
CA LEU A 229 13.70 -9.80 -8.88
C LEU A 229 15.26 -9.73 -8.95
N GLY A 230 15.93 -10.42 -8.03
CA GLY A 230 17.39 -10.42 -7.95
C GLY A 230 18.11 -11.02 -9.18
N VAL A 231 17.41 -11.77 -10.01
CA VAL A 231 17.94 -12.34 -11.28
C VAL A 231 17.41 -11.60 -12.52
N MET A 232 16.63 -10.51 -12.33
CA MET A 232 16.13 -9.67 -13.42
C MET A 232 17.02 -8.45 -13.64
N GLU A 233 16.96 -7.88 -14.84
CA GLU A 233 17.68 -6.65 -15.18
C GLU A 233 16.97 -5.36 -14.73
N THR A 234 15.75 -5.49 -14.18
CA THR A 234 14.96 -4.33 -13.73
C THR A 234 15.71 -3.57 -12.63
N PRO A 235 15.99 -2.27 -12.81
CA PRO A 235 16.61 -1.45 -11.77
C PRO A 235 15.69 -1.35 -10.54
N VAL A 236 16.24 -1.61 -9.36
CA VAL A 236 15.51 -1.56 -8.09
C VAL A 236 16.15 -0.56 -7.14
N LEU A 237 15.34 0.36 -6.63
CA LEU A 237 15.70 1.33 -5.60
C LEU A 237 14.97 0.94 -4.31
N LEU A 238 15.68 0.93 -3.18
CA LEU A 238 15.15 0.55 -1.87
C LEU A 238 15.44 1.64 -0.84
N PHE A 239 14.39 2.17 -0.24
CA PHE A 239 14.46 3.03 0.94
C PHE A 239 13.99 2.29 2.18
N TRP A 240 14.61 2.59 3.34
CA TRP A 240 14.18 2.04 4.61
C TRP A 240 14.46 2.99 5.77
N GLY A 241 13.42 3.27 6.58
CA GLY A 241 13.56 4.02 7.82
C GLY A 241 14.29 3.20 8.90
N ARG A 242 15.33 3.78 9.51
CA ARG A 242 16.12 3.07 10.54
C ARG A 242 15.33 2.76 11.81
N ASN A 243 14.32 3.55 12.09
CA ASN A 243 13.46 3.41 13.26
C ASN A 243 12.10 2.79 12.92
N ASP A 244 12.03 2.05 11.80
CA ASP A 244 10.81 1.33 11.42
C ASP A 244 10.52 0.19 12.41
N HIS A 245 9.40 0.33 13.16
CA HIS A 245 8.89 -0.67 14.09
C HIS A 245 7.80 -1.56 13.46
N THR A 246 7.21 -1.13 12.35
CA THR A 246 6.14 -1.85 11.63
C THR A 246 6.71 -2.97 10.76
N VAL A 247 7.73 -2.63 9.94
CA VAL A 247 8.56 -3.62 9.22
C VAL A 247 10.02 -3.40 9.64
N PRO A 248 10.54 -4.15 10.62
CA PRO A 248 11.82 -3.87 11.24
C PRO A 248 12.97 -3.66 10.25
N PHE A 249 13.76 -2.61 10.45
CA PHE A 249 14.91 -2.24 9.59
C PHE A 249 15.83 -3.43 9.29
N ALA A 250 16.00 -4.37 10.25
CA ALA A 250 16.80 -5.59 10.06
C ALA A 250 16.32 -6.46 8.87
N HIS A 251 15.08 -6.28 8.39
CA HIS A 251 14.58 -6.98 7.21
C HIS A 251 15.20 -6.46 5.91
N SER A 252 15.73 -5.23 5.89
CA SER A 252 16.41 -4.66 4.72
C SER A 252 17.59 -5.53 4.25
N ALA A 253 18.35 -6.10 5.20
CA ALA A 253 19.47 -6.99 4.87
C ALA A 253 19.03 -8.23 4.08
N LEU A 254 17.83 -8.76 4.32
CA LEU A 254 17.28 -9.88 3.58
C LEU A 254 16.86 -9.49 2.16
N VAL A 255 16.25 -8.30 2.01
CA VAL A 255 15.87 -7.78 0.71
C VAL A 255 17.12 -7.47 -0.12
N CYS A 256 18.15 -6.84 0.46
CA CYS A 256 19.42 -6.58 -0.21
C CYS A 256 20.12 -7.88 -0.62
N ALA A 257 20.09 -8.92 0.23
CA ALA A 257 20.66 -10.21 -0.14
C ALA A 257 19.87 -10.92 -1.25
N ALA A 258 18.54 -10.73 -1.30
CA ALA A 258 17.68 -11.30 -2.33
C ALA A 258 17.78 -10.54 -3.68
N ILE A 259 18.09 -9.25 -3.66
CA ILE A 259 18.21 -8.37 -4.84
C ILE A 259 19.63 -7.75 -4.85
N PRO A 260 20.67 -8.46 -5.31
CA PRO A 260 22.06 -7.99 -5.20
C PRO A 260 22.36 -6.67 -5.92
N GLN A 261 21.60 -6.34 -6.96
CA GLN A 261 21.73 -5.10 -7.75
C GLN A 261 20.95 -3.92 -7.16
N VAL A 262 20.31 -4.09 -5.99
CA VAL A 262 19.46 -3.03 -5.40
C VAL A 262 20.31 -1.83 -4.96
N GLU A 263 19.90 -0.64 -5.36
CA GLU A 263 20.40 0.61 -4.78
C GLU A 263 19.67 0.87 -3.46
N PHE A 264 20.40 0.82 -2.34
CA PHE A 264 19.81 0.86 -1.00
C PHE A 264 20.15 2.14 -0.26
N HIS A 265 19.12 2.80 0.29
CA HIS A 265 19.23 4.01 1.12
C HIS A 265 18.53 3.81 2.47
N ALA A 266 19.31 3.86 3.54
CA ALA A 266 18.79 3.88 4.90
C ALA A 266 18.55 5.33 5.34
N ILE A 267 17.35 5.64 5.84
CA ILE A 267 16.95 6.98 6.25
C ILE A 267 17.00 7.09 7.77
N GLU A 268 17.87 7.96 8.27
CA GLU A 268 18.07 8.19 9.71
C GLU A 268 16.92 8.99 10.32
N GLY A 269 16.57 8.72 11.59
CA GLY A 269 15.53 9.43 12.31
C GLY A 269 14.17 9.37 11.62
N CYS A 270 13.81 8.18 11.12
CA CYS A 270 12.62 7.95 10.32
C CYS A 270 12.00 6.59 10.65
N GLY A 271 10.68 6.53 10.75
CA GLY A 271 9.89 5.33 10.96
C GLY A 271 9.57 4.60 9.64
N HIS A 272 8.36 4.06 9.57
CA HIS A 272 7.86 3.24 8.45
C HIS A 272 7.51 4.06 7.18
N LEU A 273 7.55 5.38 7.25
CA LEU A 273 7.06 6.25 6.17
C LEU A 273 8.12 7.28 5.73
N PRO A 274 9.33 6.86 5.28
CA PRO A 274 10.41 7.78 4.97
C PRO A 274 10.06 8.80 3.88
N HIS A 275 9.26 8.42 2.89
CA HIS A 275 8.77 9.32 1.84
C HIS A 275 7.78 10.38 2.35
N TYR A 276 7.21 10.19 3.54
CA TYR A 276 6.29 11.11 4.19
C TYR A 276 6.98 11.94 5.29
N GLU A 277 7.85 11.31 6.09
CA GLU A 277 8.57 11.96 7.19
C GLU A 277 9.79 12.76 6.73
N LYS A 278 10.48 12.27 5.70
CA LYS A 278 11.73 12.85 5.14
C LYS A 278 11.65 12.98 3.62
N PRO A 279 10.59 13.66 3.09
CA PRO A 279 10.38 13.73 1.65
C PRO A 279 11.54 14.36 0.90
N GLU A 280 12.30 15.25 1.53
CA GLU A 280 13.49 15.88 0.96
C GLU A 280 14.69 14.92 0.77
N GLN A 281 14.69 13.76 1.44
CA GLN A 281 15.72 12.73 1.30
C GLN A 281 15.30 11.59 0.36
N VAL A 282 14.00 11.35 0.20
CA VAL A 282 13.47 10.22 -0.54
C VAL A 282 13.00 10.60 -1.94
N ASN A 283 12.37 11.77 -2.10
CA ASN A 283 11.75 12.14 -3.36
C ASN A 283 12.71 12.65 -4.47
N PRO A 284 13.86 13.33 -4.18
CA PRO A 284 14.84 13.69 -5.22
C PRO A 284 15.51 12.48 -5.83
#